data_ae2cfd1c479c785523a99eae338d9c05
#
_entry.id   ae2cfd1c479c785523a99eae338d9c05
#
_cell.length_a   1.000
_cell.length_b   1.000
_cell.length_c   1.000
_cell.angle_alpha   90.00
_cell.angle_beta   90.00
_cell.angle_gamma   90.00
#
_symmetry.space_group_name_H-M   'P 1'
#
loop_
_entity.id
_entity.type
_entity.pdbx_description
1 polymer ?
#
loop_
_entity_poly.entity_id
_entity_poly.type
_entity_poly.pdbx_seq_one_letter_code
_entity_poly.pdbx_strand_id
1 'polypeptide(L)'
;SDRLVGSEMCIRDRYNLLSNDQNYHFSYEILKEVGLSSNKIFNAFKSFRGLEFRQQIIFSDKRKLIINDSKSTNYHSLIAALKKYKDIILICGGQIKSNNISILDDSLGNIKKVIIIGEESNTFHKYFQSKVTTVYVQSLDKAVVEMSKFMKTNTDFNTFLFSPGAASFDQYNNFEERGRHFNKLISKLSK
;
A
#
# COMPACT_ATOMS: atom_id res chain seq x y z
N SER A 1 -9.08 35.11 5.19
CA SER A 1 -7.90 34.22 4.98
C SER A 1 -7.99 32.94 5.84
N ASP A 2 -8.65 33.00 7.01
CA ASP A 2 -8.69 31.88 7.98
C ASP A 2 -9.69 30.74 7.62
N ARG A 3 -10.63 30.99 6.72
CA ARG A 3 -11.59 29.96 6.27
C ARG A 3 -11.00 28.93 5.30
N LEU A 4 -9.95 29.27 4.57
CA LEU A 4 -9.25 28.34 3.67
C LEU A 4 -8.36 27.37 4.46
N VAL A 5 -7.70 27.84 5.51
CA VAL A 5 -6.82 27.03 6.38
C VAL A 5 -7.60 25.90 7.08
N GLY A 6 -8.80 26.18 7.58
CA GLY A 6 -9.65 25.16 8.23
C GLY A 6 -10.20 24.09 7.25
N SER A 7 -10.52 24.48 6.01
CA SER A 7 -10.98 23.53 4.99
C SER A 7 -9.83 22.70 4.44
N GLU A 8 -8.64 23.26 4.28
CA GLU A 8 -7.44 22.55 3.85
C GLU A 8 -6.96 21.55 4.90
N MET A 9 -7.02 21.87 6.19
CA MET A 9 -6.63 20.96 7.27
C MET A 9 -7.57 19.74 7.35
N CYS A 10 -8.88 19.92 7.19
CA CYS A 10 -9.84 18.83 7.15
C CYS A 10 -9.73 17.96 5.89
N ILE A 11 -9.28 18.53 4.78
CA ILE A 11 -8.94 17.86 3.54
C ILE A 11 -7.63 17.09 3.75
N ARG A 12 -6.59 17.71 4.31
CA ARG A 12 -5.27 17.14 4.58
C ARG A 12 -5.33 15.91 5.49
N ASP A 13 -6.18 15.90 6.52
CA ASP A 13 -6.34 14.74 7.40
C ASP A 13 -6.94 13.52 6.70
N ARG A 14 -7.78 13.72 5.69
CA ARG A 14 -8.26 12.65 4.79
C ARG A 14 -7.27 12.34 3.67
N TYR A 15 -6.51 13.32 3.21
CA TYR A 15 -5.44 13.16 2.22
C TYR A 15 -4.26 12.34 2.74
N ASN A 16 -3.98 12.35 4.03
CA ASN A 16 -2.98 11.47 4.63
C ASN A 16 -3.33 9.97 4.48
N LEU A 17 -4.58 9.67 4.13
CA LEU A 17 -5.04 8.33 3.79
C LEU A 17 -5.03 8.05 2.28
N LEU A 18 -4.87 9.08 1.43
CA LEU A 18 -4.93 8.95 -0.03
C LEU A 18 -3.51 9.14 -0.61
N SER A 19 -3.11 8.23 -1.46
CA SER A 19 -1.73 8.00 -1.87
C SER A 19 -1.08 9.11 -2.71
N ASN A 20 -1.76 10.22 -3.02
CA ASN A 20 -1.21 11.13 -4.00
C ASN A 20 -1.79 12.55 -3.93
N ASP A 21 -1.23 13.39 -3.06
CA ASP A 21 -1.60 14.81 -2.93
C ASP A 21 -1.51 15.55 -4.29
N GLN A 22 -0.53 15.19 -5.14
CA GLN A 22 -0.36 15.80 -6.45
C GLN A 22 -1.54 15.53 -7.39
N ASN A 23 -2.09 14.30 -7.40
CA ASN A 23 -3.24 13.98 -8.25
C ASN A 23 -4.49 14.76 -7.84
N TYR A 24 -4.69 15.01 -6.55
CA TYR A 24 -5.78 15.86 -6.10
C TYR A 24 -5.58 17.31 -6.49
N HIS A 25 -4.35 17.83 -6.36
CA HIS A 25 -4.02 19.18 -6.79
C HIS A 25 -4.28 19.36 -8.29
N PHE A 26 -3.75 18.48 -9.13
CA PHE A 26 -4.03 18.50 -10.56
C PHE A 26 -5.51 18.38 -10.87
N SER A 27 -6.23 17.48 -10.20
CA SER A 27 -7.67 17.33 -10.40
C SER A 27 -8.43 18.59 -9.99
N TYR A 28 -8.02 19.24 -8.90
CA TYR A 28 -8.63 20.49 -8.47
C TYR A 28 -8.45 21.60 -9.51
N GLU A 29 -7.22 21.81 -9.99
CA GLU A 29 -6.93 22.84 -10.99
C GLU A 29 -7.71 22.59 -12.30
N ILE A 30 -7.70 21.36 -12.82
CA ILE A 30 -8.47 21.00 -14.02
C ILE A 30 -9.96 21.26 -13.81
N LEU A 31 -10.53 20.86 -12.69
CA LEU A 31 -11.96 21.02 -12.42
C LEU A 31 -12.34 22.50 -12.20
N LYS A 32 -11.43 23.32 -11.70
CA LYS A 32 -11.59 24.77 -11.63
C LYS A 32 -11.63 25.41 -13.01
N GLU A 33 -10.72 25.03 -13.91
CA GLU A 33 -10.69 25.50 -15.31
C GLU A 33 -11.96 25.13 -16.07
N VAL A 34 -12.55 23.96 -15.79
CA VAL A 34 -13.86 23.53 -16.36
C VAL A 34 -15.04 24.29 -15.72
N GLY A 35 -14.81 25.20 -14.78
CA GLY A 35 -15.84 26.07 -14.19
C GLY A 35 -16.56 25.50 -12.98
N LEU A 36 -16.07 24.41 -12.39
CA LEU A 36 -16.67 23.89 -11.15
C LEU A 36 -16.30 24.75 -9.94
N SER A 37 -17.27 24.98 -9.06
CA SER A 37 -17.00 25.69 -7.81
C SER A 37 -16.15 24.84 -6.85
N SER A 38 -15.26 25.48 -6.09
CA SER A 38 -14.41 24.82 -5.08
C SER A 38 -15.21 23.93 -4.14
N ASN A 39 -16.38 24.36 -3.67
CA ASN A 39 -17.24 23.59 -2.79
C ASN A 39 -17.72 22.27 -3.44
N LYS A 40 -18.08 22.28 -4.72
CA LYS A 40 -18.44 21.05 -5.43
C LYS A 40 -17.27 20.08 -5.56
N ILE A 41 -16.09 20.62 -5.91
CA ILE A 41 -14.84 19.83 -6.02
C ILE A 41 -14.49 19.20 -4.67
N PHE A 42 -14.49 19.98 -3.59
CA PHE A 42 -14.18 19.48 -2.25
C PHE A 42 -15.19 18.44 -1.74
N ASN A 43 -16.47 18.61 -2.03
CA ASN A 43 -17.48 17.62 -1.67
C ASN A 43 -17.28 16.30 -2.44
N ALA A 44 -16.93 16.37 -3.72
CA ALA A 44 -16.57 15.19 -4.51
C ALA A 44 -15.32 14.49 -3.93
N PHE A 45 -14.28 15.23 -3.59
CA PHE A 45 -13.08 14.68 -2.97
C PHE A 45 -13.36 14.03 -1.61
N LYS A 46 -14.22 14.62 -0.77
CA LYS A 46 -14.64 14.03 0.51
C LYS A 46 -15.39 12.71 0.35
N SER A 47 -16.14 12.55 -0.72
CA SER A 47 -16.89 11.32 -1.01
C SER A 47 -16.04 10.25 -1.70
N PHE A 48 -14.91 10.62 -2.31
CA PHE A 48 -14.04 9.70 -3.03
C PHE A 48 -13.30 8.77 -2.07
N ARG A 49 -13.49 7.48 -2.21
CA ARG A 49 -12.91 6.45 -1.33
C ARG A 49 -11.56 5.90 -1.81
N GLY A 50 -10.96 6.52 -2.82
CA GLY A 50 -9.75 6.02 -3.48
C GLY A 50 -10.07 5.00 -4.58
N LEU A 51 -9.02 4.54 -5.26
CA LEU A 51 -9.11 3.48 -6.27
C LEU A 51 -8.81 2.14 -5.63
N GLU A 52 -9.50 1.09 -6.09
CA GLU A 52 -9.22 -0.28 -5.67
C GLU A 52 -7.75 -0.65 -5.91
N PHE A 53 -7.18 -1.36 -4.96
CA PHE A 53 -5.80 -1.87 -5.02
C PHE A 53 -4.70 -0.80 -5.10
N ARG A 54 -5.03 0.48 -4.88
CA ARG A 54 -4.08 1.60 -4.78
C ARG A 54 -4.06 2.13 -3.36
N GLN A 55 -3.22 1.54 -2.53
CA GLN A 55 -3.15 1.81 -1.08
C GLN A 55 -4.54 1.81 -0.42
N GLN A 56 -5.40 0.92 -0.89
CA GLN A 56 -6.76 0.73 -0.41
C GLN A 56 -6.73 0.21 1.04
N ILE A 57 -7.27 0.98 1.96
CA ILE A 57 -7.46 0.52 3.34
C ILE A 57 -8.61 -0.47 3.34
N ILE A 58 -8.34 -1.72 3.71
CA ILE A 58 -9.35 -2.79 3.78
C ILE A 58 -9.73 -3.12 5.22
N PHE A 59 -8.89 -2.77 6.17
CA PHE A 59 -9.19 -2.88 7.60
C PHE A 59 -8.39 -1.85 8.40
N SER A 60 -9.01 -1.28 9.45
CA SER A 60 -8.34 -0.37 10.40
C SER A 60 -8.99 -0.46 11.77
N ASP A 61 -8.19 -0.65 12.81
CA ASP A 61 -8.57 -0.54 14.22
C ASP A 61 -7.45 0.13 15.05
N LYS A 62 -7.53 0.06 16.38
CA LYS A 62 -6.54 0.67 17.30
C LYS A 62 -5.16 -0.01 17.26
N ARG A 63 -5.04 -1.21 16.71
CA ARG A 63 -3.81 -2.02 16.71
C ARG A 63 -3.26 -2.31 15.34
N LYS A 64 -4.08 -2.24 14.29
CA LYS A 64 -3.67 -2.64 12.95
C LYS A 64 -4.34 -1.85 11.84
N LEU A 65 -3.57 -1.62 10.80
CA LEU A 65 -3.99 -1.05 9.54
C LEU A 65 -3.63 -2.06 8.44
N ILE A 66 -4.58 -2.52 7.64
CA ILE A 66 -4.34 -3.46 6.54
C ILE A 66 -4.62 -2.76 5.22
N ILE A 67 -3.62 -2.76 4.35
CA ILE A 67 -3.61 -1.99 3.10
C ILE A 67 -3.38 -2.92 1.93
N ASN A 68 -4.24 -2.83 0.93
CA ASN A 68 -4.05 -3.46 -0.37
C ASN A 68 -3.53 -2.45 -1.39
N ASP A 69 -2.28 -2.62 -1.79
CA ASP A 69 -1.60 -1.83 -2.81
C ASP A 69 -1.11 -2.75 -3.96
N SER A 70 -1.96 -3.70 -4.37
CA SER A 70 -1.62 -4.65 -5.44
C SER A 70 -1.24 -3.96 -6.76
N LYS A 71 -1.66 -2.71 -6.98
CA LYS A 71 -1.25 -1.87 -8.13
C LYS A 71 0.21 -1.45 -8.08
N SER A 72 0.91 -1.58 -6.97
CA SER A 72 2.35 -1.38 -6.85
C SER A 72 3.10 -2.47 -7.63
N THR A 73 3.32 -2.23 -8.93
CA THR A 73 3.93 -3.18 -9.87
C THR A 73 5.39 -2.84 -10.21
N ASN A 74 5.98 -1.89 -9.49
CA ASN A 74 7.38 -1.46 -9.63
C ASN A 74 7.92 -0.87 -8.32
N TYR A 75 9.23 -0.67 -8.24
CA TYR A 75 9.90 -0.17 -7.03
C TYR A 75 9.51 1.26 -6.65
N HIS A 76 9.25 2.15 -7.61
CA HIS A 76 8.84 3.53 -7.33
C HIS A 76 7.50 3.58 -6.57
N SER A 77 6.54 2.75 -6.98
CA SER A 77 5.26 2.64 -6.26
C SER A 77 5.45 2.07 -4.85
N LEU A 78 6.31 1.06 -4.71
CA LEU A 78 6.66 0.48 -3.41
C LEU A 78 7.32 1.53 -2.49
N ILE A 79 8.30 2.30 -2.99
CA ILE A 79 8.95 3.39 -2.25
C ILE A 79 7.92 4.40 -1.73
N ALA A 80 6.99 4.81 -2.59
CA ALA A 80 5.94 5.76 -2.19
C ALA A 80 5.10 5.24 -1.02
N ALA A 81 4.75 3.95 -1.02
CA ALA A 81 4.04 3.32 0.08
C ALA A 81 4.91 3.19 1.35
N LEU A 82 6.18 2.78 1.23
CA LEU A 82 7.11 2.62 2.35
C LEU A 82 7.38 3.95 3.08
N LYS A 83 7.46 5.07 2.34
CA LYS A 83 7.66 6.40 2.92
C LYS A 83 6.43 6.92 3.66
N LYS A 84 5.24 6.46 3.30
CA LYS A 84 3.98 6.94 3.86
C LYS A 84 3.62 6.29 5.19
N TYR A 85 3.92 5.01 5.36
CA TYR A 85 3.50 4.23 6.52
C TYR A 85 4.68 3.94 7.46
N LYS A 86 4.35 3.62 8.71
CA LYS A 86 5.31 3.23 9.75
C LYS A 86 4.99 1.84 10.28
N ASP A 87 5.95 1.23 10.96
CA ASP A 87 5.78 -0.09 11.61
C ASP A 87 5.25 -1.16 10.64
N ILE A 88 5.88 -1.25 9.47
CA ILE A 88 5.37 -1.99 8.32
C ILE A 88 5.74 -3.48 8.42
N ILE A 89 4.72 -4.33 8.30
CA ILE A 89 4.86 -5.73 7.91
C ILE A 89 4.52 -5.79 6.42
N LEU A 90 5.57 -5.87 5.60
CA LEU A 90 5.46 -5.79 4.15
C LEU A 90 5.22 -7.18 3.55
N ILE A 91 4.24 -7.29 2.65
CA ILE A 91 4.12 -8.41 1.71
C ILE A 91 4.50 -7.88 0.34
N CYS A 92 5.59 -8.41 -0.24
CA CYS A 92 6.09 -8.00 -1.56
C CYS A 92 6.56 -9.20 -2.38
N GLY A 93 6.79 -8.97 -3.68
CA GLY A 93 7.28 -9.99 -4.60
C GLY A 93 6.37 -10.20 -5.81
N GLY A 94 6.82 -11.04 -6.74
CA GLY A 94 6.25 -11.27 -8.04
C GLY A 94 7.31 -11.12 -9.14
N GLN A 95 6.87 -10.97 -10.37
CA GLN A 95 7.76 -10.84 -11.53
C GLN A 95 8.41 -9.44 -11.58
N ILE A 96 9.74 -9.42 -11.44
CA ILE A 96 10.54 -8.19 -11.38
C ILE A 96 10.82 -7.69 -12.80
N LYS A 97 10.61 -6.39 -13.03
CA LYS A 97 10.89 -5.72 -14.31
C LYS A 97 12.20 -4.93 -14.32
N SER A 98 12.78 -4.66 -13.16
CA SER A 98 13.99 -3.84 -13.03
C SER A 98 14.98 -4.49 -12.08
N ASN A 99 16.26 -4.51 -12.48
CA ASN A 99 17.33 -5.08 -11.66
C ASN A 99 17.90 -4.11 -10.61
N ASN A 100 17.50 -2.83 -10.63
CA ASN A 100 18.02 -1.83 -9.70
C ASN A 100 17.20 -1.78 -8.40
N ILE A 101 17.29 -2.82 -7.58
CA ILE A 101 16.56 -2.91 -6.31
C ILE A 101 17.16 -2.00 -5.21
N SER A 102 18.42 -1.55 -5.35
CA SER A 102 19.08 -0.67 -4.37
C SER A 102 18.41 0.70 -4.21
N ILE A 103 17.54 1.11 -5.15
CA ILE A 103 16.73 2.32 -4.97
C ILE A 103 15.79 2.26 -3.75
N LEU A 104 15.58 1.09 -3.15
CA LEU A 104 14.80 0.90 -1.93
C LEU A 104 15.57 1.27 -0.65
N ASP A 105 16.91 1.40 -0.69
CA ASP A 105 17.77 1.49 0.50
C ASP A 105 17.34 2.59 1.48
N ASP A 106 16.99 3.78 0.97
CA ASP A 106 16.55 4.92 1.81
C ASP A 106 15.11 4.78 2.35
N SER A 107 14.42 3.69 2.03
CA SER A 107 13.00 3.51 2.38
C SER A 107 12.76 2.36 3.35
N LEU A 108 13.81 1.69 3.84
CA LEU A 108 13.69 0.48 4.66
C LEU A 108 13.41 0.77 6.14
N GLY A 109 13.69 1.97 6.63
CA GLY A 109 13.67 2.31 8.07
C GLY A 109 12.33 2.10 8.78
N ASN A 110 11.24 2.03 8.04
CA ASN A 110 9.89 1.80 8.59
C ASN A 110 9.45 0.33 8.55
N ILE A 111 10.29 -0.60 8.03
CA ILE A 111 9.92 -2.00 7.83
C ILE A 111 10.39 -2.83 9.03
N LYS A 112 9.47 -3.51 9.70
CA LYS A 112 9.75 -4.47 10.78
C LYS A 112 9.97 -5.89 10.26
N LYS A 113 9.21 -6.29 9.25
CA LYS A 113 9.27 -7.64 8.67
C LYS A 113 8.88 -7.62 7.19
N VAL A 114 9.52 -8.46 6.40
CA VAL A 114 9.19 -8.68 5.00
C VAL A 114 8.72 -10.12 4.79
N ILE A 115 7.59 -10.29 4.13
CA ILE A 115 7.05 -11.57 3.69
C ILE A 115 7.08 -11.56 2.17
N ILE A 116 7.85 -12.45 1.57
CA ILE A 116 8.10 -12.48 0.15
C ILE A 116 7.25 -13.56 -0.52
N ILE A 117 6.55 -13.16 -1.59
CA ILE A 117 5.74 -14.03 -2.44
C ILE A 117 6.29 -14.07 -3.86
N GLY A 118 5.82 -15.01 -4.67
CA GLY A 118 6.14 -15.11 -6.11
C GLY A 118 7.28 -16.09 -6.41
N GLU A 119 7.21 -16.71 -7.56
CA GLU A 119 8.17 -17.75 -7.98
C GLU A 119 9.54 -17.16 -8.35
N GLU A 120 9.55 -15.95 -8.92
CA GLU A 120 10.75 -15.24 -9.37
C GLU A 120 11.37 -14.31 -8.30
N SER A 121 10.97 -14.43 -7.05
CA SER A 121 11.31 -13.47 -5.99
C SER A 121 12.69 -13.62 -5.36
N ASN A 122 13.60 -14.34 -6.00
CA ASN A 122 14.98 -14.55 -5.52
C ASN A 122 15.73 -13.23 -5.30
N THR A 123 15.49 -12.22 -6.16
CA THR A 123 16.08 -10.89 -6.03
C THR A 123 15.62 -10.18 -4.76
N PHE A 124 14.31 -10.19 -4.47
CA PHE A 124 13.78 -9.64 -3.22
C PHE A 124 14.34 -10.37 -2.01
N HIS A 125 14.39 -11.70 -2.05
CA HIS A 125 14.90 -12.49 -0.93
C HIS A 125 16.36 -12.16 -0.64
N LYS A 126 17.23 -12.19 -1.65
CA LYS A 126 18.66 -11.85 -1.51
C LYS A 126 18.85 -10.41 -1.01
N TYR A 127 18.03 -9.49 -1.45
CA TYR A 127 18.12 -8.08 -1.06
C TYR A 127 17.70 -7.84 0.39
N PHE A 128 16.55 -8.38 0.82
CA PHE A 128 16.00 -8.10 2.15
C PHE A 128 16.62 -8.93 3.27
N GLN A 129 17.03 -10.18 3.02
CA GLN A 129 17.49 -11.11 4.05
C GLN A 129 18.63 -10.60 4.92
N SER A 130 19.49 -9.73 4.39
CA SER A 130 20.63 -9.12 5.11
C SER A 130 20.27 -7.79 5.78
N LYS A 131 19.09 -7.24 5.56
CA LYS A 131 18.71 -5.88 5.97
C LYS A 131 17.55 -5.85 6.96
N VAL A 132 16.58 -6.77 6.80
CA VAL A 132 15.33 -6.81 7.58
C VAL A 132 14.94 -8.26 7.84
N THR A 133 14.23 -8.53 8.94
CA THR A 133 13.66 -9.87 9.18
C THR A 133 12.77 -10.29 8.02
N THR A 134 13.13 -11.39 7.34
CA THR A 134 12.53 -11.79 6.06
C THR A 134 12.08 -13.24 6.09
N VAL A 135 10.90 -13.51 5.53
CA VAL A 135 10.35 -14.86 5.33
C VAL A 135 9.91 -15.00 3.88
N TYR A 136 10.34 -16.08 3.22
CA TYR A 136 9.92 -16.43 1.87
C TYR A 136 8.84 -17.53 1.91
N VAL A 137 7.67 -17.29 1.31
CA VAL A 137 6.51 -18.18 1.41
C VAL A 137 5.88 -18.58 0.08
N GLN A 138 6.41 -18.07 -1.02
CA GLN A 138 5.99 -18.33 -2.41
C GLN A 138 4.57 -17.80 -2.76
N SER A 139 3.51 -18.16 -2.04
CA SER A 139 2.13 -17.81 -2.39
C SER A 139 1.52 -16.75 -1.46
N LEU A 140 0.52 -16.04 -1.97
CA LEU A 140 -0.21 -15.03 -1.21
C LEU A 140 -1.00 -15.64 -0.04
N ASP A 141 -1.55 -16.87 -0.21
CA ASP A 141 -2.22 -17.59 0.86
C ASP A 141 -1.30 -17.84 2.05
N LYS A 142 -0.09 -18.36 1.79
CA LYS A 142 0.93 -18.56 2.83
C LYS A 142 1.38 -17.25 3.46
N ALA A 143 1.46 -16.16 2.68
CA ALA A 143 1.82 -14.85 3.20
C ALA A 143 0.77 -14.32 4.19
N VAL A 144 -0.51 -14.49 3.90
CA VAL A 144 -1.59 -14.08 4.79
C VAL A 144 -1.63 -14.95 6.05
N VAL A 145 -1.32 -16.23 5.96
CA VAL A 145 -1.16 -17.10 7.15
C VAL A 145 0.00 -16.61 8.03
N GLU A 146 1.15 -16.31 7.44
CA GLU A 146 2.31 -15.79 8.18
C GLU A 146 2.03 -14.42 8.82
N MET A 147 1.35 -13.54 8.09
CA MET A 147 0.87 -12.26 8.60
C MET A 147 -0.08 -12.46 9.81
N SER A 148 -1.00 -13.42 9.72
CA SER A 148 -1.95 -13.74 10.80
C SER A 148 -1.24 -14.24 12.07
N LYS A 149 -0.20 -15.06 11.93
CA LYS A 149 0.63 -15.49 13.08
C LYS A 149 1.27 -14.27 13.76
N PHE A 150 1.82 -13.35 12.98
CA PHE A 150 2.41 -12.13 13.52
C PHE A 150 1.39 -11.26 14.25
N MET A 151 0.17 -11.12 13.70
CA MET A 151 -0.92 -10.38 14.35
C MET A 151 -1.32 -10.94 15.72
N LYS A 152 -1.23 -12.26 15.90
CA LYS A 152 -1.60 -12.93 17.16
C LYS A 152 -0.52 -12.77 18.25
N THR A 153 0.73 -12.67 17.86
CA THR A 153 1.87 -12.62 18.80
C THR A 153 2.32 -11.20 19.12
N ASN A 154 1.88 -10.19 18.34
CA ASN A 154 2.30 -8.81 18.51
C ASN A 154 1.12 -7.92 18.89
N THR A 155 1.24 -7.20 20.01
CA THR A 155 0.20 -6.32 20.55
C THR A 155 0.34 -4.86 20.13
N ASP A 156 1.50 -4.47 19.58
CA ASP A 156 1.78 -3.11 19.13
C ASP A 156 1.00 -2.78 17.85
N PHE A 157 0.82 -1.48 17.60
CA PHE A 157 0.27 -1.04 16.33
C PHE A 157 1.22 -1.42 15.19
N ASN A 158 0.67 -2.03 14.13
CA ASN A 158 1.42 -2.36 12.93
C ASN A 158 0.60 -2.08 11.66
N THR A 159 1.31 -1.65 10.61
CA THR A 159 0.76 -1.53 9.26
C THR A 159 1.07 -2.78 8.46
N PHE A 160 0.05 -3.54 8.10
CA PHE A 160 0.17 -4.69 7.21
C PHE A 160 -0.04 -4.22 5.77
N LEU A 161 1.06 -4.06 5.07
CA LEU A 161 1.11 -3.47 3.74
C LEU A 161 1.33 -4.55 2.68
N PHE A 162 0.32 -4.82 1.87
CA PHE A 162 0.47 -5.59 0.65
C PHE A 162 0.81 -4.64 -0.50
N SER A 163 2.11 -4.47 -0.78
CA SER A 163 2.64 -3.63 -1.85
C SER A 163 3.73 -4.41 -2.59
N PRO A 164 3.36 -5.16 -3.63
CA PRO A 164 4.24 -6.13 -4.26
C PRO A 164 5.56 -5.59 -4.82
N GLY A 165 5.57 -4.35 -5.36
CA GLY A 165 6.75 -3.78 -6.01
C GLY A 165 7.15 -4.49 -7.30
N ALA A 166 6.33 -5.43 -7.77
CA ALA A 166 6.57 -6.29 -8.93
C ALA A 166 5.26 -6.62 -9.66
N ALA A 167 5.36 -6.99 -10.93
CA ALA A 167 4.21 -7.44 -11.71
C ALA A 167 3.66 -8.77 -11.15
N SER A 168 2.40 -9.08 -11.50
CA SER A 168 1.68 -10.23 -10.96
C SER A 168 1.69 -11.47 -11.86
N PHE A 169 2.34 -11.37 -13.03
CA PHE A 169 2.18 -12.34 -14.12
C PHE A 169 2.81 -13.72 -13.85
N ASP A 170 3.56 -13.86 -12.76
CA ASP A 170 4.07 -15.15 -12.27
C ASP A 170 2.96 -16.03 -11.66
N GLN A 171 1.91 -15.44 -11.08
CA GLN A 171 0.84 -16.19 -10.39
C GLN A 171 -0.58 -15.71 -10.73
N TYR A 172 -0.75 -14.58 -11.40
CA TYR A 172 -2.06 -13.96 -11.70
C TYR A 172 -2.06 -13.34 -13.10
N ASN A 173 -3.23 -13.26 -13.73
CA ASN A 173 -3.37 -12.61 -15.03
C ASN A 173 -3.17 -11.09 -14.98
N ASN A 174 -3.47 -10.46 -13.85
CA ASN A 174 -3.33 -9.01 -13.65
C ASN A 174 -3.26 -8.67 -12.15
N PHE A 175 -2.95 -7.40 -11.84
CA PHE A 175 -2.87 -6.92 -10.46
C PHE A 175 -4.24 -6.86 -9.77
N GLU A 176 -5.33 -6.71 -10.52
CA GLU A 176 -6.69 -6.69 -10.00
C GLU A 176 -7.07 -8.06 -9.43
N GLU A 177 -6.77 -9.13 -10.16
CA GLU A 177 -6.99 -10.50 -9.69
C GLU A 177 -6.19 -10.77 -8.41
N ARG A 178 -4.91 -10.42 -8.39
CA ARG A 178 -4.05 -10.50 -7.22
C ARG A 178 -4.61 -9.69 -6.04
N GLY A 179 -5.10 -8.48 -6.30
CA GLY A 179 -5.70 -7.60 -5.29
C GLY A 179 -7.01 -8.16 -4.73
N ARG A 180 -7.90 -8.69 -5.58
CA ARG A 180 -9.14 -9.35 -5.14
C ARG A 180 -8.84 -10.60 -4.31
N HIS A 181 -7.83 -11.37 -4.69
CA HIS A 181 -7.42 -12.55 -3.91
C HIS A 181 -6.97 -12.14 -2.50
N PHE A 182 -6.14 -11.11 -2.37
CA PHE A 182 -5.74 -10.58 -1.06
C PHE A 182 -6.95 -10.15 -0.22
N ASN A 183 -7.87 -9.36 -0.78
CA ASN A 183 -9.09 -8.93 -0.07
C ASN A 183 -9.92 -10.13 0.42
N LYS A 184 -10.07 -11.16 -0.42
CA LYS A 184 -10.77 -12.40 -0.06
C LYS A 184 -10.09 -13.15 1.08
N LEU A 185 -8.77 -13.22 1.10
CA LEU A 185 -8.02 -13.87 2.18
C LEU A 185 -8.17 -13.09 3.50
N ILE A 186 -8.06 -11.75 3.46
CA ILE A 186 -8.23 -10.93 4.66
C ILE A 186 -9.65 -11.04 5.23
N SER A 187 -10.68 -11.06 4.38
CA SER A 187 -12.07 -11.19 4.84
C SER A 187 -12.35 -12.51 5.60
N LYS A 188 -11.54 -13.55 5.36
CA LYS A 188 -11.63 -14.83 6.09
C LYS A 188 -10.96 -14.78 7.47
N LEU A 189 -10.00 -13.86 7.68
CA LEU A 189 -9.34 -13.70 8.98
C LEU A 189 -10.21 -12.95 9.99
N SER A 190 -11.22 -12.21 9.51
CA SER A 190 -12.12 -11.39 10.33
C SER A 190 -13.35 -12.16 10.84
N LYS A 191 -13.45 -13.43 10.49
CA LYS A 191 -14.47 -14.38 11.01
C LYS A 191 -13.83 -15.28 12.06
#